data_572c50e005da2876bb76a61fc0ea0690
#
_entry.id   572c50e005da2876bb76a61fc0ea0690
#
_cell.length_a   1.000
_cell.length_b   1.000
_cell.length_c   1.000
_cell.angle_alpha   90.00
_cell.angle_beta   90.00
_cell.angle_gamma   90.00
#
_symmetry.space_group_name_H-M   'P 1'
#
loop_
_entity.id
_entity.type
_entity.pdbx_description
1 polymer ?
#
loop_
_entity_poly.entity_id
_entity_poly.type
_entity_poly.pdbx_seq_one_letter_code
_entity_poly.pdbx_strand_id
1 'polypeptide(L)'
;MALFSKTKAAISPPPTKAAAAGSSYNSNQGAAMVGQYYTYTEGVLFSQAMSVPTIARAQQLIASVIASMKLKMYTEMWNGEEMEQVPLAPRSWLRRIDRANTNNHILSWTVSDLMMFGRAFWYITERTADGYPASFTRLPAAMCTTRDQAGSPAGVWFAPSKEVYFNGGEINPKDLVQFLNGQPGIVYSAQKAIATSIKLEDARFRNASSAIPAGVLQVQAGSEPLSSTELADLAASFNAARATNQTAALSPEVHYIETATSPDKMLLVDSAEFQAMEMSRVCGVPAYLLNISVGSYAYTNSTEARQDLWTFGCKQIAECITQTLSANNVLPNGTCVEFDIDDFIDGDLMEQSDKMEMPQPPRNNGVPYSS
;
A
#
# COMPACT_ATOMS: atom_id res chain seq x y z
N MET A 1 -52.77 1.49 -23.12
CA MET A 1 -51.74 2.07 -22.26
C MET A 1 -51.13 0.92 -21.47
N ALA A 2 -50.01 0.41 -21.92
CA ALA A 2 -49.28 -0.66 -21.22
C ALA A 2 -48.18 -0.04 -20.38
N LEU A 3 -48.30 -0.13 -19.04
CA LEU A 3 -47.28 0.29 -18.11
C LEU A 3 -46.12 -0.71 -18.19
N PHE A 4 -44.97 -0.27 -18.66
CA PHE A 4 -43.72 -1.01 -18.53
C PHE A 4 -43.28 -0.96 -17.07
N SER A 5 -43.49 -2.05 -16.33
CA SER A 5 -42.87 -2.32 -15.06
C SER A 5 -41.39 -2.57 -15.31
N LYS A 6 -40.53 -1.61 -14.97
CA LYS A 6 -39.08 -1.83 -14.86
C LYS A 6 -38.82 -2.71 -13.67
N THR A 7 -38.65 -4.00 -13.88
CA THR A 7 -38.12 -4.91 -12.88
C THR A 7 -36.66 -4.48 -12.61
N LYS A 8 -36.43 -3.82 -11.47
CA LYS A 8 -35.06 -3.64 -10.93
C LYS A 8 -34.52 -5.04 -10.69
N ALA A 9 -33.55 -5.45 -11.47
CA ALA A 9 -32.73 -6.60 -11.11
C ALA A 9 -32.14 -6.32 -9.72
N ALA A 10 -32.64 -7.00 -8.72
CA ALA A 10 -32.07 -6.96 -7.39
C ALA A 10 -30.64 -7.55 -7.51
N ILE A 11 -29.65 -6.72 -7.24
CA ILE A 11 -28.27 -7.19 -7.11
C ILE A 11 -28.29 -8.14 -5.90
N SER A 12 -28.26 -9.42 -6.17
CA SER A 12 -28.03 -10.39 -5.11
C SER A 12 -26.65 -10.14 -4.54
N PRO A 13 -26.51 -9.87 -3.23
CA PRO A 13 -25.19 -9.88 -2.63
C PRO A 13 -24.53 -11.23 -2.96
N PRO A 14 -23.20 -11.27 -3.16
CA PRO A 14 -22.51 -12.52 -3.41
C PRO A 14 -22.97 -13.55 -2.37
N PRO A 15 -23.29 -14.79 -2.77
CA PRO A 15 -24.00 -15.73 -1.90
C PRO A 15 -23.22 -15.97 -0.61
N THR A 16 -23.76 -15.48 0.48
CA THR A 16 -23.23 -15.67 1.86
C THR A 16 -23.28 -17.15 2.30
N LYS A 17 -23.69 -18.05 1.42
CA LYS A 17 -23.87 -19.47 1.74
C LYS A 17 -22.57 -20.25 1.96
N ALA A 18 -21.41 -19.73 1.58
CA ALA A 18 -20.15 -20.43 1.81
C ALA A 18 -19.68 -20.42 3.27
N ALA A 19 -20.13 -19.45 4.06
CA ALA A 19 -19.74 -19.34 5.47
C ALA A 19 -20.48 -20.28 6.42
N ALA A 20 -21.64 -20.81 6.01
CA ALA A 20 -22.47 -21.66 6.86
C ALA A 20 -22.21 -23.18 6.68
N ALA A 21 -21.38 -23.58 5.73
CA ALA A 21 -21.12 -25.01 5.41
C ALA A 21 -19.99 -25.63 6.24
N GLY A 22 -19.69 -25.07 7.41
CA GLY A 22 -18.54 -25.44 8.25
C GLY A 22 -18.60 -26.81 8.95
N SER A 23 -19.38 -27.77 8.53
CA SER A 23 -19.49 -29.03 9.27
C SER A 23 -19.58 -30.33 8.50
N SER A 24 -19.42 -30.35 7.18
CA SER A 24 -19.39 -31.62 6.46
C SER A 24 -18.11 -31.82 5.66
N TYR A 25 -17.49 -32.98 5.82
CA TYR A 25 -16.23 -33.42 5.17
C TYR A 25 -16.45 -33.72 3.68
N ASN A 26 -16.93 -32.79 2.88
CA ASN A 26 -17.03 -32.95 1.43
C ASN A 26 -15.80 -32.30 0.75
N SER A 27 -15.34 -32.91 -0.34
CA SER A 27 -14.14 -32.49 -1.10
C SER A 27 -14.13 -31.04 -1.56
N ASN A 28 -15.28 -30.38 -1.64
CA ASN A 28 -15.39 -28.93 -1.92
C ASN A 28 -15.05 -28.01 -0.72
N GLN A 29 -14.98 -28.58 0.49
CA GLN A 29 -14.63 -27.78 1.68
C GLN A 29 -13.13 -27.47 1.76
N GLY A 30 -12.29 -28.37 1.26
CA GLY A 30 -10.85 -28.11 1.18
C GLY A 30 -10.51 -26.83 0.42
N ALA A 31 -11.27 -26.52 -0.62
CA ALA A 31 -11.05 -25.32 -1.42
C ALA A 31 -11.49 -24.02 -0.69
N ALA A 32 -12.59 -24.05 0.06
CA ALA A 32 -13.03 -22.90 0.85
C ALA A 32 -12.08 -22.65 2.03
N MET A 33 -11.63 -23.70 2.72
CA MET A 33 -10.62 -23.59 3.79
C MET A 33 -9.28 -23.11 3.27
N VAL A 34 -8.83 -23.60 2.11
CA VAL A 34 -7.61 -23.13 1.45
C VAL A 34 -7.74 -21.64 1.09
N GLY A 35 -8.87 -21.22 0.54
CA GLY A 35 -9.14 -19.81 0.24
C GLY A 35 -9.09 -18.93 1.48
N GLN A 36 -9.69 -19.33 2.59
CA GLN A 36 -9.63 -18.61 3.86
C GLN A 36 -8.21 -18.55 4.43
N TYR A 37 -7.45 -19.62 4.32
CA TYR A 37 -6.06 -19.67 4.76
C TYR A 37 -5.19 -18.67 3.96
N TYR A 38 -5.32 -18.62 2.64
CA TYR A 38 -4.59 -17.66 1.81
C TYR A 38 -4.98 -16.22 2.13
N THR A 39 -6.26 -15.93 2.27
CA THR A 39 -6.77 -14.62 2.67
C THR A 39 -6.18 -14.17 4.01
N TYR A 40 -6.13 -15.07 4.99
CA TYR A 40 -5.51 -14.79 6.29
C TYR A 40 -4.01 -14.51 6.14
N THR A 41 -3.31 -15.35 5.40
CA THR A 41 -1.86 -15.23 5.19
C THR A 41 -1.50 -13.93 4.48
N GLU A 42 -2.21 -13.57 3.41
CA GLU A 42 -2.00 -12.31 2.69
C GLU A 42 -2.33 -11.09 3.57
N GLY A 43 -3.37 -11.16 4.39
CA GLY A 43 -3.70 -10.11 5.36
C GLY A 43 -2.59 -9.91 6.40
N VAL A 44 -1.99 -11.00 6.90
CA VAL A 44 -0.84 -10.94 7.82
C VAL A 44 0.38 -10.33 7.13
N LEU A 45 0.72 -10.77 5.92
CA LEU A 45 1.83 -10.23 5.14
C LEU A 45 1.66 -8.74 4.86
N PHE A 46 0.45 -8.31 4.50
CA PHE A 46 0.12 -6.89 4.33
C PHE A 46 0.34 -6.10 5.63
N SER A 47 -0.18 -6.60 6.74
CA SER A 47 -0.03 -5.95 8.05
C SER A 47 1.44 -5.83 8.45
N GLN A 48 2.24 -6.87 8.21
CA GLN A 48 3.68 -6.86 8.46
C GLN A 48 4.40 -5.84 7.57
N ALA A 49 4.09 -5.79 6.28
CA ALA A 49 4.68 -4.80 5.37
C ALA A 49 4.33 -3.37 5.80
N MET A 50 3.08 -3.10 6.16
CA MET A 50 2.61 -1.79 6.61
C MET A 50 3.13 -1.39 7.99
N SER A 51 3.63 -2.33 8.80
CA SER A 51 4.31 -2.01 10.06
C SER A 51 5.71 -1.41 9.86
N VAL A 52 6.28 -1.54 8.65
CA VAL A 52 7.57 -0.92 8.30
C VAL A 52 7.33 0.52 7.84
N PRO A 53 7.81 1.55 8.58
CA PRO A 53 7.46 2.96 8.32
C PRO A 53 7.83 3.43 6.91
N THR A 54 8.94 2.95 6.37
CA THR A 54 9.40 3.32 5.02
C THR A 54 8.46 2.81 3.93
N ILE A 55 7.96 1.56 4.06
CA ILE A 55 6.98 0.98 3.13
C ILE A 55 5.65 1.73 3.24
N ALA A 56 5.18 1.97 4.47
CA ALA A 56 3.93 2.71 4.70
C ALA A 56 3.99 4.12 4.11
N ARG A 57 5.13 4.81 4.27
CA ARG A 57 5.34 6.13 3.66
C ARG A 57 5.38 6.09 2.15
N ALA A 58 6.09 5.14 1.55
CA ALA A 58 6.14 4.97 0.10
C ALA A 58 4.75 4.69 -0.49
N GLN A 59 4.00 3.78 0.13
CA GLN A 59 2.62 3.48 -0.27
C GLN A 59 1.72 4.71 -0.20
N GLN A 60 1.77 5.46 0.90
CA GLN A 60 1.01 6.68 1.07
C GLN A 60 1.35 7.72 0.00
N LEU A 61 2.64 7.89 -0.30
CA LEU A 61 3.12 8.86 -1.27
C LEU A 61 2.63 8.53 -2.69
N ILE A 62 2.85 7.30 -3.15
CA ILE A 62 2.41 6.84 -4.49
C ILE A 62 0.89 6.90 -4.59
N ALA A 63 0.17 6.39 -3.58
CA ALA A 63 -1.28 6.35 -3.58
C ALA A 63 -1.89 7.76 -3.58
N SER A 64 -1.34 8.71 -2.81
CA SER A 64 -1.84 10.07 -2.78
C SER A 64 -1.67 10.80 -4.12
N VAL A 65 -0.54 10.58 -4.79
CA VAL A 65 -0.27 11.18 -6.10
C VAL A 65 -1.24 10.64 -7.15
N ILE A 66 -1.30 9.31 -7.34
CA ILE A 66 -2.17 8.72 -8.37
C ILE A 66 -3.65 8.99 -8.08
N ALA A 67 -4.08 8.92 -6.82
CA ALA A 67 -5.48 9.11 -6.46
C ALA A 67 -5.95 10.58 -6.53
N SER A 68 -5.03 11.55 -6.55
CA SER A 68 -5.36 12.96 -6.74
C SER A 68 -5.54 13.36 -8.20
N MET A 69 -4.98 12.57 -9.12
CA MET A 69 -5.06 12.86 -10.56
C MET A 69 -6.45 12.57 -11.13
N LYS A 70 -6.84 13.38 -12.07
CA LYS A 70 -8.09 13.17 -12.83
C LYS A 70 -7.86 12.15 -13.94
N LEU A 71 -8.89 11.36 -14.24
CA LEU A 71 -8.91 10.47 -15.40
C LEU A 71 -9.53 11.20 -16.59
N LYS A 72 -8.81 11.25 -17.70
CA LYS A 72 -9.25 11.77 -19.00
C LYS A 72 -9.53 10.61 -19.94
N MET A 73 -10.42 10.82 -20.92
CA MET A 73 -10.78 9.84 -21.93
C MET A 73 -10.56 10.45 -23.31
N TYR A 74 -9.92 9.71 -24.19
CA TYR A 74 -9.62 10.15 -25.55
C TYR A 74 -9.71 8.99 -26.54
N THR A 75 -9.70 9.31 -27.81
CA THR A 75 -9.49 8.37 -28.92
C THR A 75 -8.33 8.86 -29.76
N GLU A 76 -7.58 7.93 -30.35
CA GLU A 76 -6.50 8.27 -31.26
C GLU A 76 -7.04 8.27 -32.68
N MET A 77 -6.83 9.37 -33.38
CA MET A 77 -7.24 9.54 -34.78
C MET A 77 -6.04 9.97 -35.64
N TRP A 78 -5.90 9.37 -36.80
CA TRP A 78 -4.88 9.76 -37.75
C TRP A 78 -5.26 11.07 -38.44
N ASN A 79 -4.44 12.13 -38.28
CA ASN A 79 -4.69 13.44 -38.91
C ASN A 79 -4.06 13.60 -40.30
N GLY A 80 -3.41 12.56 -40.81
CA GLY A 80 -2.67 12.55 -42.06
C GLY A 80 -1.15 12.55 -41.91
N GLU A 81 -0.63 12.97 -40.78
CA GLU A 81 0.81 13.02 -40.48
C GLU A 81 1.13 12.22 -39.21
N GLU A 82 0.31 12.34 -38.17
CA GLU A 82 0.54 11.67 -36.87
C GLU A 82 -0.78 11.23 -36.24
N MET A 83 -0.69 10.38 -35.19
CA MET A 83 -1.82 10.00 -34.37
C MET A 83 -2.11 11.11 -33.37
N GLU A 84 -3.26 11.76 -33.50
CA GLU A 84 -3.70 12.84 -32.61
C GLU A 84 -4.68 12.31 -31.57
N GLN A 85 -4.52 12.73 -30.32
CA GLN A 85 -5.44 12.41 -29.23
C GLN A 85 -6.63 13.37 -29.26
N VAL A 86 -7.80 12.83 -29.58
CA VAL A 86 -9.05 13.58 -29.58
C VAL A 86 -9.79 13.34 -28.26
N PRO A 87 -9.97 14.36 -27.42
CA PRO A 87 -10.64 14.20 -26.13
C PRO A 87 -12.12 13.80 -26.31
N LEU A 88 -12.55 12.84 -25.52
CA LEU A 88 -13.94 12.36 -25.51
C LEU A 88 -14.65 12.79 -24.22
N ALA A 89 -15.98 12.92 -24.30
CA ALA A 89 -16.80 13.14 -23.12
C ALA A 89 -16.64 11.96 -22.13
N PRO A 90 -16.25 12.20 -20.89
CA PRO A 90 -15.96 11.13 -19.93
C PRO A 90 -17.24 10.37 -19.60
N ARG A 91 -17.14 9.04 -19.53
CA ARG A 91 -18.23 8.19 -19.04
C ARG A 91 -18.52 8.48 -17.57
N SER A 92 -19.72 8.18 -17.12
CA SER A 92 -20.18 8.48 -15.75
C SER A 92 -19.25 7.92 -14.66
N TRP A 93 -18.71 6.72 -14.86
CA TRP A 93 -17.82 6.08 -13.91
C TRP A 93 -16.43 6.75 -13.79
N LEU A 94 -15.94 7.44 -14.83
CA LEU A 94 -14.70 8.23 -14.70
C LEU A 94 -14.86 9.37 -13.69
N ARG A 95 -16.05 9.94 -13.58
CA ARG A 95 -16.37 10.97 -12.58
C ARG A 95 -16.65 10.36 -11.20
N ARG A 96 -17.22 9.17 -11.16
CA ARG A 96 -17.57 8.46 -9.94
C ARG A 96 -17.50 6.96 -10.16
N ILE A 97 -16.37 6.37 -9.81
CA ILE A 97 -16.07 4.94 -10.00
C ILE A 97 -17.08 4.08 -9.23
N ASP A 98 -17.24 4.38 -7.95
CA ASP A 98 -18.12 3.70 -7.01
C ASP A 98 -19.22 4.66 -6.53
N ARG A 99 -20.44 4.18 -6.36
CA ARG A 99 -21.54 5.01 -5.84
C ARG A 99 -21.41 5.34 -4.35
N ALA A 100 -20.82 4.46 -3.58
CA ALA A 100 -20.67 4.60 -2.14
C ALA A 100 -19.38 5.34 -1.74
N ASN A 101 -18.32 5.17 -2.53
CA ASN A 101 -16.97 5.65 -2.20
C ASN A 101 -16.51 6.77 -3.13
N THR A 102 -15.55 7.56 -2.67
CA THR A 102 -14.89 8.58 -3.51
C THR A 102 -13.87 7.93 -4.44
N ASN A 103 -13.61 8.56 -5.60
CA ASN A 103 -12.58 8.08 -6.52
C ASN A 103 -11.21 8.02 -5.86
N ASN A 104 -10.88 9.03 -5.04
CA ASN A 104 -9.64 9.04 -4.29
C ASN A 104 -9.49 7.79 -3.41
N HIS A 105 -10.54 7.41 -2.67
CA HIS A 105 -10.53 6.21 -1.85
C HIS A 105 -10.31 4.94 -2.67
N ILE A 106 -11.07 4.78 -3.77
CA ILE A 106 -10.96 3.59 -4.64
C ILE A 106 -9.57 3.49 -5.28
N LEU A 107 -9.07 4.60 -5.84
CA LEU A 107 -7.76 4.62 -6.49
C LEU A 107 -6.62 4.41 -5.48
N SER A 108 -6.66 5.06 -4.31
CA SER A 108 -5.64 4.86 -3.27
C SER A 108 -5.50 3.39 -2.86
N TRP A 109 -6.63 2.72 -2.65
CA TRP A 109 -6.60 1.30 -2.29
C TRP A 109 -6.26 0.38 -3.46
N THR A 110 -6.62 0.75 -4.69
CA THR A 110 -6.20 0.02 -5.90
C THR A 110 -4.68 0.08 -6.07
N VAL A 111 -4.09 1.26 -5.88
CA VAL A 111 -2.63 1.44 -5.87
C VAL A 111 -1.98 0.61 -4.77
N SER A 112 -2.56 0.61 -3.57
CA SER A 112 -2.08 -0.21 -2.45
C SER A 112 -2.09 -1.70 -2.80
N ASP A 113 -3.18 -2.20 -3.38
CA ASP A 113 -3.28 -3.59 -3.80
C ASP A 113 -2.24 -3.95 -4.89
N LEU A 114 -2.06 -3.08 -5.89
CA LEU A 114 -1.07 -3.28 -6.95
C LEU A 114 0.37 -3.27 -6.42
N MET A 115 0.68 -2.36 -5.50
CA MET A 115 2.00 -2.27 -4.90
C MET A 115 2.29 -3.47 -4.00
N MET A 116 1.34 -3.86 -3.15
CA MET A 116 1.55 -4.90 -2.14
C MET A 116 1.43 -6.32 -2.72
N PHE A 117 0.44 -6.56 -3.56
CA PHE A 117 0.12 -7.90 -4.08
C PHE A 117 0.42 -8.08 -5.57
N GLY A 118 0.76 -7.03 -6.30
CA GLY A 118 0.95 -7.06 -7.75
C GLY A 118 -0.35 -7.22 -8.55
N ARG A 119 -1.52 -7.15 -7.88
CA ARG A 119 -2.84 -7.34 -8.48
C ARG A 119 -3.89 -6.53 -7.74
N ALA A 120 -4.93 -6.11 -8.46
CA ALA A 120 -6.11 -5.47 -7.88
C ALA A 120 -7.37 -5.90 -8.65
N PHE A 121 -8.53 -5.78 -8.00
CA PHE A 121 -9.79 -6.25 -8.54
C PHE A 121 -10.89 -5.22 -8.35
N TRP A 122 -11.65 -4.97 -9.44
CA TRP A 122 -12.88 -4.20 -9.39
C TRP A 122 -14.03 -5.05 -9.88
N TYR A 123 -15.11 -5.10 -9.11
CA TYR A 123 -16.35 -5.77 -9.49
C TYR A 123 -17.28 -4.77 -10.19
N ILE A 124 -17.85 -5.17 -11.34
CA ILE A 124 -18.79 -4.37 -12.10
C ILE A 124 -20.15 -4.48 -11.44
N THR A 125 -20.61 -3.40 -10.81
CA THR A 125 -21.90 -3.36 -10.11
C THR A 125 -23.07 -3.05 -11.03
N GLU A 126 -22.82 -2.28 -12.07
CA GLU A 126 -23.85 -1.88 -13.05
C GLU A 126 -23.25 -1.79 -14.44
N ARG A 127 -24.10 -2.04 -15.43
CA ARG A 127 -23.76 -1.87 -16.85
C ARG A 127 -24.71 -0.89 -17.53
N THR A 128 -24.20 -0.20 -18.54
CA THR A 128 -24.98 0.64 -19.45
C THR A 128 -25.83 -0.23 -20.37
N ALA A 129 -26.76 0.39 -21.11
CA ALA A 129 -27.55 -0.28 -22.13
C ALA A 129 -26.70 -0.93 -23.23
N ASP A 130 -25.52 -0.38 -23.49
CA ASP A 130 -24.53 -0.88 -24.47
C ASP A 130 -23.72 -2.08 -23.93
N GLY A 131 -23.98 -2.53 -22.69
CA GLY A 131 -23.30 -3.66 -22.07
C GLY A 131 -21.97 -3.30 -21.39
N TYR A 132 -21.47 -2.07 -21.53
CA TYR A 132 -20.24 -1.61 -20.87
C TYR A 132 -20.48 -1.28 -19.39
N PRO A 133 -19.44 -1.34 -18.54
CA PRO A 133 -19.55 -0.95 -17.14
C PRO A 133 -20.05 0.49 -16.94
N ALA A 134 -20.92 0.68 -15.96
CA ALA A 134 -21.42 1.98 -15.53
C ALA A 134 -20.97 2.35 -14.11
N SER A 135 -20.67 1.37 -13.28
CA SER A 135 -20.18 1.55 -11.91
C SER A 135 -19.39 0.34 -11.47
N PHE A 136 -18.43 0.55 -10.57
CA PHE A 136 -17.56 -0.48 -10.03
C PHE A 136 -17.54 -0.42 -8.52
N THR A 137 -17.12 -1.51 -7.91
CA THR A 137 -16.73 -1.59 -6.49
C THR A 137 -15.41 -2.33 -6.39
N ARG A 138 -14.46 -1.79 -5.62
CA ARG A 138 -13.18 -2.46 -5.37
C ARG A 138 -13.37 -3.68 -4.48
N LEU A 139 -12.74 -4.79 -4.86
CA LEU A 139 -12.59 -5.96 -4.01
C LEU A 139 -11.15 -5.98 -3.47
N PRO A 140 -10.95 -6.08 -2.14
CA PRO A 140 -9.60 -6.16 -1.56
C PRO A 140 -8.83 -7.36 -2.12
N ALA A 141 -7.63 -7.14 -2.64
CA ALA A 141 -6.82 -8.19 -3.27
C ALA A 141 -6.50 -9.35 -2.32
N ALA A 142 -6.27 -9.06 -1.03
CA ALA A 142 -6.05 -10.08 -0.01
C ALA A 142 -7.24 -11.03 0.21
N MET A 143 -8.46 -10.63 -0.17
CA MET A 143 -9.68 -11.45 -0.04
C MET A 143 -10.01 -12.22 -1.33
N CYS A 144 -9.26 -11.98 -2.40
CA CYS A 144 -9.47 -12.63 -3.70
C CYS A 144 -8.47 -13.77 -3.88
N THR A 145 -8.97 -14.98 -4.11
CA THR A 145 -8.14 -16.16 -4.39
C THR A 145 -8.45 -16.70 -5.77
N THR A 146 -7.48 -17.38 -6.37
CA THR A 146 -7.59 -17.96 -7.72
C THR A 146 -7.11 -19.40 -7.71
N ARG A 147 -7.62 -20.21 -8.63
CA ARG A 147 -7.20 -21.61 -8.77
C ARG A 147 -6.39 -21.86 -10.03
N ASP A 148 -6.68 -21.16 -11.11
CA ASP A 148 -6.05 -21.32 -12.41
C ASP A 148 -4.63 -20.76 -12.48
N GLN A 149 -4.18 -20.06 -11.43
CA GLN A 149 -2.79 -19.61 -11.26
C GLN A 149 -1.95 -20.58 -10.41
N ALA A 150 -2.46 -21.80 -10.17
CA ALA A 150 -1.73 -22.84 -9.43
C ALA A 150 -0.39 -23.18 -10.13
N GLY A 151 0.68 -23.24 -9.35
CA GLY A 151 2.04 -23.45 -9.86
C GLY A 151 2.78 -22.17 -10.29
N SER A 152 2.11 -21.02 -10.33
CA SER A 152 2.78 -19.74 -10.51
C SER A 152 3.61 -19.39 -9.26
N PRO A 153 4.80 -18.79 -9.41
CA PRO A 153 5.49 -18.19 -8.27
C PRO A 153 4.60 -17.17 -7.55
N ALA A 154 4.74 -17.06 -6.24
CA ALA A 154 3.92 -16.14 -5.45
C ALA A 154 4.01 -14.71 -5.99
N GLY A 155 2.86 -14.09 -6.22
CA GLY A 155 2.76 -12.73 -6.76
C GLY A 155 3.00 -12.58 -8.27
N VAL A 156 3.30 -13.67 -8.98
CA VAL A 156 3.46 -13.66 -10.45
C VAL A 156 2.25 -14.30 -11.12
N TRP A 157 1.64 -13.59 -12.06
CA TRP A 157 0.46 -14.03 -12.78
C TRP A 157 0.74 -14.09 -14.28
N PHE A 158 0.27 -15.16 -14.92
CA PHE A 158 0.51 -15.36 -16.36
C PHE A 158 -0.49 -14.56 -17.21
N ALA A 159 -1.73 -14.43 -16.73
CA ALA A 159 -2.84 -13.79 -17.43
C ALA A 159 -3.97 -13.49 -16.43
N PRO A 160 -4.99 -12.72 -16.82
CA PRO A 160 -6.21 -12.57 -16.03
C PRO A 160 -6.81 -13.94 -15.70
N SER A 161 -7.16 -14.15 -14.44
CA SER A 161 -7.69 -15.41 -13.94
C SER A 161 -9.11 -15.66 -14.42
N LYS A 162 -9.42 -16.90 -14.76
CA LYS A 162 -10.76 -17.34 -15.13
C LYS A 162 -11.57 -17.85 -13.93
N GLU A 163 -10.88 -18.22 -12.85
CA GLU A 163 -11.47 -18.73 -11.62
C GLU A 163 -11.06 -17.85 -10.44
N VAL A 164 -11.89 -16.86 -10.13
CA VAL A 164 -11.65 -15.94 -9.02
C VAL A 164 -12.73 -16.14 -7.96
N TYR A 165 -12.29 -16.21 -6.71
CA TYR A 165 -13.14 -16.36 -5.54
C TYR A 165 -12.95 -15.19 -4.60
N PHE A 166 -14.04 -14.59 -4.16
CA PHE A 166 -14.06 -13.56 -3.13
C PHE A 166 -14.78 -14.08 -1.88
N ASN A 167 -14.11 -14.07 -0.74
CA ASN A 167 -14.62 -14.68 0.50
C ASN A 167 -15.12 -16.13 0.32
N GLY A 168 -14.49 -16.88 -0.57
CA GLY A 168 -14.88 -18.25 -0.89
C GLY A 168 -16.06 -18.42 -1.85
N GLY A 169 -16.69 -17.31 -2.28
CA GLY A 169 -17.70 -17.29 -3.33
C GLY A 169 -17.07 -17.06 -4.71
N GLU A 170 -17.46 -17.85 -5.71
CA GLU A 170 -17.00 -17.70 -7.08
C GLU A 170 -17.58 -16.42 -7.71
N ILE A 171 -16.74 -15.66 -8.38
CA ILE A 171 -17.13 -14.47 -9.14
C ILE A 171 -17.08 -14.79 -10.63
N ASN A 172 -18.10 -14.35 -11.37
CA ASN A 172 -18.09 -14.44 -12.82
C ASN A 172 -16.97 -13.53 -13.39
N PRO A 173 -15.99 -14.05 -14.12
CA PRO A 173 -14.89 -13.26 -14.68
C PRO A 173 -15.34 -12.13 -15.59
N LYS A 174 -16.53 -12.23 -16.20
CA LYS A 174 -17.12 -11.18 -17.06
C LYS A 174 -17.51 -9.92 -16.25
N ASP A 175 -17.78 -10.09 -14.96
CA ASP A 175 -18.15 -8.99 -14.07
C ASP A 175 -16.98 -8.50 -13.22
N LEU A 176 -15.76 -8.95 -13.56
CA LEU A 176 -14.54 -8.63 -12.85
C LEU A 176 -13.54 -7.94 -13.76
N VAL A 177 -13.02 -6.80 -13.33
CA VAL A 177 -11.86 -6.13 -13.93
C VAL A 177 -10.65 -6.49 -13.09
N GLN A 178 -9.63 -7.06 -13.72
CA GLN A 178 -8.42 -7.53 -13.08
C GLN A 178 -7.25 -6.67 -13.52
N PHE A 179 -6.67 -5.96 -12.57
CA PHE A 179 -5.47 -5.17 -12.79
C PHE A 179 -4.27 -6.04 -12.41
N LEU A 180 -3.36 -6.29 -13.35
CA LEU A 180 -2.18 -7.10 -13.14
C LEU A 180 -0.93 -6.23 -13.35
N ASN A 181 -0.17 -6.06 -12.28
CA ASN A 181 1.12 -5.40 -12.37
C ASN A 181 2.16 -6.36 -12.98
N GLY A 182 3.05 -5.86 -13.83
CA GLY A 182 4.14 -6.65 -14.40
C GLY A 182 5.22 -7.08 -13.40
N GLN A 183 5.08 -6.67 -12.13
CA GLN A 183 6.00 -7.04 -11.05
C GLN A 183 5.26 -7.76 -9.93
N PRO A 184 5.92 -8.71 -9.24
CA PRO A 184 5.35 -9.33 -8.06
C PRO A 184 5.19 -8.28 -6.96
N GLY A 185 4.12 -8.42 -6.16
CA GLY A 185 3.89 -7.53 -5.04
C GLY A 185 5.00 -7.56 -3.98
N ILE A 186 5.18 -6.46 -3.29
CA ILE A 186 6.22 -6.28 -2.26
C ILE A 186 6.12 -7.34 -1.17
N VAL A 187 4.92 -7.75 -0.78
CA VAL A 187 4.70 -8.78 0.24
C VAL A 187 5.26 -10.15 -0.14
N TYR A 188 5.49 -10.40 -1.42
CA TYR A 188 6.09 -11.65 -1.90
C TYR A 188 7.57 -11.51 -2.21
N SER A 189 7.98 -10.40 -2.83
CA SER A 189 9.35 -10.18 -3.29
C SER A 189 10.31 -9.80 -2.15
N ALA A 190 9.83 -9.13 -1.11
CA ALA A 190 10.65 -8.54 -0.05
C ALA A 190 10.44 -9.16 1.35
N GLN A 191 9.89 -10.37 1.45
CA GLN A 191 9.54 -11.01 2.74
C GLN A 191 10.67 -11.00 3.75
N LYS A 192 11.89 -11.37 3.33
CA LYS A 192 13.06 -11.40 4.22
C LYS A 192 13.46 -10.02 4.70
N ALA A 193 13.44 -9.03 3.80
CA ALA A 193 13.81 -7.66 4.13
C ALA A 193 12.79 -7.03 5.09
N ILE A 194 11.49 -7.28 4.88
CA ILE A 194 10.41 -6.88 5.79
C ILE A 194 10.59 -7.53 7.17
N ALA A 195 10.81 -8.85 7.22
CA ALA A 195 11.03 -9.57 8.46
C ALA A 195 12.29 -9.07 9.21
N THR A 196 13.35 -8.73 8.50
CA THR A 196 14.57 -8.14 9.07
C THR A 196 14.28 -6.76 9.66
N SER A 197 13.53 -5.90 8.96
CA SER A 197 13.13 -4.59 9.47
C SER A 197 12.33 -4.69 10.76
N ILE A 198 11.37 -5.61 10.82
CA ILE A 198 10.55 -5.85 12.01
C ILE A 198 11.42 -6.33 13.17
N LYS A 199 12.36 -7.27 12.93
CA LYS A 199 13.26 -7.78 13.98
C LYS A 199 14.23 -6.72 14.47
N LEU A 200 14.70 -5.86 13.60
CA LEU A 200 15.55 -4.73 13.97
C LEU A 200 14.79 -3.73 14.85
N GLU A 201 13.54 -3.44 14.50
CA GLU A 201 12.68 -2.57 15.31
C GLU A 201 12.34 -3.21 16.67
N ASP A 202 12.05 -4.51 16.70
CA ASP A 202 11.90 -5.28 17.96
C ASP A 202 13.16 -5.19 18.85
N ALA A 203 14.35 -5.23 18.26
CA ALA A 203 15.61 -5.11 18.99
C ALA A 203 15.80 -3.70 19.54
N ARG A 204 15.52 -2.67 18.74
CA ARG A 204 15.56 -1.26 19.16
C ARG A 204 14.56 -0.99 20.28
N PHE A 205 13.32 -1.48 20.13
CA PHE A 205 12.28 -1.35 21.15
C PHE A 205 12.69 -1.98 22.48
N ARG A 206 13.25 -3.21 22.45
CA ARG A 206 13.74 -3.88 23.66
C ARG A 206 14.89 -3.11 24.32
N ASN A 207 15.83 -2.58 23.54
CA ASN A 207 16.90 -1.76 24.08
C ASN A 207 16.40 -0.43 24.65
N ALA A 208 15.43 0.19 24.02
CA ALA A 208 14.81 1.44 24.50
C ALA A 208 13.97 1.23 25.76
N SER A 209 13.35 0.06 25.92
CA SER A 209 12.46 -0.25 27.04
C SER A 209 13.22 -0.69 28.31
N SER A 210 14.53 -0.98 28.24
CA SER A 210 15.33 -1.44 29.36
C SER A 210 16.53 -0.53 29.59
N ALA A 211 16.56 0.14 30.72
CA ALA A 211 17.67 1.02 31.13
C ALA A 211 18.96 0.21 31.48
N ILE A 212 18.81 -1.07 31.82
CA ILE A 212 19.94 -1.93 32.22
C ILE A 212 20.15 -2.98 31.12
N PRO A 213 21.36 -3.12 30.54
CA PRO A 213 21.66 -4.13 29.54
C PRO A 213 21.41 -5.56 30.06
N ALA A 214 21.22 -6.52 29.17
CA ALA A 214 21.16 -7.91 29.55
C ALA A 214 22.53 -8.37 30.07
N GLY A 215 22.56 -9.11 31.16
CA GLY A 215 23.79 -9.57 31.79
C GLY A 215 23.60 -10.86 32.57
N VAL A 216 24.67 -11.33 33.12
CA VAL A 216 24.70 -12.52 33.98
C VAL A 216 25.05 -12.10 35.41
N LEU A 217 24.26 -12.59 36.36
CA LEU A 217 24.62 -12.49 37.78
C LEU A 217 25.58 -13.63 38.09
N GLN A 218 26.83 -13.29 38.37
CA GLN A 218 27.86 -14.27 38.69
C GLN A 218 28.18 -14.20 40.19
N VAL A 219 28.15 -15.35 40.85
CA VAL A 219 28.62 -15.49 42.22
C VAL A 219 30.13 -15.52 42.22
N GLN A 220 30.76 -14.81 43.17
CA GLN A 220 32.21 -14.71 43.28
C GLN A 220 32.80 -16.09 43.58
N ALA A 221 33.92 -16.39 42.95
CA ALA A 221 34.66 -17.65 43.24
C ALA A 221 35.15 -17.70 44.69
N GLY A 222 34.74 -18.75 45.42
CA GLY A 222 35.06 -18.91 46.84
C GLY A 222 33.90 -18.64 47.80
N SER A 223 32.77 -18.11 47.32
CA SER A 223 31.54 -18.01 48.10
C SER A 223 30.81 -19.36 48.13
N GLU A 224 29.98 -19.57 49.15
CA GLU A 224 29.14 -20.77 49.24
C GLU A 224 28.22 -20.89 48.02
N PRO A 225 28.14 -22.05 47.35
CA PRO A 225 27.35 -22.20 46.17
C PRO A 225 25.85 -22.05 46.48
N LEU A 226 25.19 -21.09 45.82
CA LEU A 226 23.75 -20.90 45.93
C LEU A 226 23.01 -22.10 45.32
N SER A 227 21.91 -22.50 45.95
CA SER A 227 21.03 -23.52 45.41
C SER A 227 20.34 -23.04 44.14
N SER A 228 19.80 -23.95 43.33
CA SER A 228 19.08 -23.58 42.07
C SER A 228 17.86 -22.72 42.35
N THR A 229 17.21 -22.87 43.50
CA THR A 229 16.07 -22.04 43.91
C THR A 229 16.49 -20.62 44.26
N GLU A 230 17.56 -20.43 45.00
CA GLU A 230 18.10 -19.11 45.36
C GLU A 230 18.61 -18.36 44.13
N LEU A 231 19.22 -19.05 43.17
CA LEU A 231 19.61 -18.44 41.88
C LEU A 231 18.42 -17.99 41.06
N ALA A 232 17.33 -18.77 41.06
CA ALA A 232 16.10 -18.41 40.38
C ALA A 232 15.42 -17.19 41.03
N ASP A 233 15.35 -17.15 42.35
CA ASP A 233 14.76 -16.04 43.11
C ASP A 233 15.58 -14.75 42.94
N LEU A 234 16.92 -14.85 42.95
CA LEU A 234 17.82 -13.74 42.72
C LEU A 234 17.62 -13.17 41.30
N ALA A 235 17.56 -14.05 40.29
CA ALA A 235 17.30 -13.62 38.91
C ALA A 235 15.91 -13.00 38.73
N ALA A 236 14.88 -13.55 39.39
CA ALA A 236 13.53 -13.03 39.34
C ALA A 236 13.45 -11.63 39.98
N SER A 237 14.04 -11.44 41.17
CA SER A 237 14.06 -10.16 41.89
C SER A 237 14.84 -9.08 41.11
N PHE A 238 15.96 -9.45 40.53
CA PHE A 238 16.75 -8.56 39.68
C PHE A 238 15.99 -8.15 38.41
N ASN A 239 15.33 -9.11 37.75
CA ASN A 239 14.50 -8.82 36.58
C ASN A 239 13.28 -7.97 36.90
N ALA A 240 12.66 -8.16 38.07
CA ALA A 240 11.55 -7.32 38.52
C ALA A 240 11.98 -5.87 38.78
N ALA A 241 13.11 -5.67 39.45
CA ALA A 241 13.69 -4.34 39.67
C ALA A 241 14.07 -3.67 38.33
N ARG A 242 14.61 -4.44 37.40
CA ARG A 242 14.94 -3.99 36.05
C ARG A 242 13.69 -3.59 35.26
N ALA A 243 12.63 -4.36 35.32
CA ALA A 243 11.37 -4.07 34.60
C ALA A 243 10.71 -2.78 35.09
N THR A 244 10.88 -2.42 36.36
CA THR A 244 10.34 -1.21 36.99
C THR A 244 11.33 -0.05 37.01
N ASN A 245 12.51 -0.18 36.40
CA ASN A 245 13.61 0.79 36.45
C ASN A 245 14.00 1.21 37.89
N GLN A 246 13.87 0.29 38.86
CA GLN A 246 14.28 0.49 40.24
C GLN A 246 15.75 0.09 40.43
N THR A 247 16.39 0.69 41.39
CA THR A 247 17.77 0.33 41.76
C THR A 247 17.77 -1.05 42.38
N ALA A 248 18.45 -2.02 41.74
CA ALA A 248 18.68 -3.33 42.29
C ALA A 248 19.90 -3.29 43.25
N ALA A 249 19.72 -3.78 44.46
CA ALA A 249 20.83 -3.98 45.38
C ALA A 249 21.34 -5.43 45.28
N LEU A 250 22.62 -5.59 45.06
CA LEU A 250 23.29 -6.92 45.02
C LEU A 250 24.11 -7.11 46.27
N SER A 251 24.23 -8.36 46.74
CA SER A 251 25.17 -8.70 47.81
C SER A 251 26.60 -8.57 47.29
N PRO A 252 27.60 -8.34 48.20
CA PRO A 252 29.00 -8.24 47.79
C PRO A 252 29.55 -9.46 47.05
N GLU A 253 28.89 -10.58 47.19
CA GLU A 253 29.29 -11.87 46.61
C GLU A 253 28.73 -12.08 45.19
N VAL A 254 27.83 -11.19 44.72
CA VAL A 254 27.19 -11.28 43.40
C VAL A 254 27.63 -10.13 42.55
N HIS A 255 28.27 -10.42 41.45
CA HIS A 255 28.66 -9.44 40.45
C HIS A 255 27.74 -9.49 39.22
N TYR A 256 27.31 -8.33 38.79
CA TYR A 256 26.62 -8.21 37.50
C TYR A 256 27.67 -8.07 36.40
N ILE A 257 27.67 -9.02 35.48
CA ILE A 257 28.51 -8.96 34.26
C ILE A 257 27.61 -8.68 33.07
N GLU A 258 27.82 -7.54 32.45
CA GLU A 258 27.13 -7.15 31.24
C GLU A 258 27.56 -8.09 30.08
N THR A 259 26.65 -8.90 29.59
CA THR A 259 26.87 -9.79 28.44
C THR A 259 26.32 -9.21 27.14
N ALA A 260 25.45 -8.22 27.25
CA ALA A 260 24.91 -7.55 26.08
C ALA A 260 25.97 -6.64 25.45
N THR A 261 26.12 -6.73 24.16
CA THR A 261 26.85 -5.74 23.39
C THR A 261 26.10 -4.40 23.53
N SER A 262 26.83 -3.32 23.83
CA SER A 262 26.20 -1.99 23.91
C SER A 262 25.47 -1.67 22.62
N PRO A 263 24.35 -0.91 22.67
CA PRO A 263 23.59 -0.52 21.47
C PRO A 263 24.46 0.08 20.37
N ASP A 264 25.47 0.86 20.74
CA ASP A 264 26.44 1.46 19.81
C ASP A 264 27.29 0.39 19.09
N LYS A 265 27.71 -0.65 19.80
CA LYS A 265 28.46 -1.76 19.20
C LYS A 265 27.58 -2.66 18.33
N MET A 266 26.28 -2.67 18.55
CA MET A 266 25.34 -3.39 17.70
C MET A 266 25.01 -2.64 16.41
N LEU A 267 25.50 -1.40 16.22
CA LEU A 267 25.26 -0.55 15.06
C LEU A 267 23.77 -0.48 14.70
N LEU A 268 22.89 -0.40 15.70
CA LEU A 268 21.44 -0.45 15.48
C LEU A 268 20.93 0.73 14.67
N VAL A 269 21.55 1.90 14.79
CA VAL A 269 21.20 3.10 14.02
C VAL A 269 21.59 2.91 12.56
N ASP A 270 22.85 2.54 12.32
CA ASP A 270 23.38 2.32 10.96
C ASP A 270 22.62 1.19 10.24
N SER A 271 22.28 0.13 10.98
CA SER A 271 21.49 -0.98 10.46
C SER A 271 20.06 -0.53 10.10
N ALA A 272 19.45 0.38 10.89
CA ALA A 272 18.13 0.91 10.62
C ALA A 272 18.15 1.84 9.40
N GLU A 273 19.16 2.68 9.23
CA GLU A 273 19.34 3.53 8.05
C GLU A 273 19.55 2.69 6.79
N PHE A 274 20.43 1.69 6.86
CA PHE A 274 20.64 0.75 5.76
C PHE A 274 19.32 0.05 5.38
N GLN A 275 18.58 -0.43 6.37
CA GLN A 275 17.32 -1.13 6.14
C GLN A 275 16.25 -0.18 5.55
N ALA A 276 16.21 1.08 5.96
CA ALA A 276 15.33 2.07 5.36
C ALA A 276 15.67 2.31 3.88
N MET A 277 16.96 2.35 3.53
CA MET A 277 17.40 2.42 2.13
C MET A 277 17.03 1.16 1.33
N GLU A 278 17.15 -0.02 1.92
CA GLU A 278 16.69 -1.28 1.28
C GLU A 278 15.18 -1.23 1.00
N MET A 279 14.38 -0.73 1.94
CA MET A 279 12.94 -0.58 1.72
C MET A 279 12.61 0.44 0.62
N SER A 280 13.39 1.51 0.50
CA SER A 280 13.28 2.47 -0.61
C SER A 280 13.48 1.79 -1.97
N ARG A 281 14.51 0.94 -2.09
CA ARG A 281 14.78 0.14 -3.30
C ARG A 281 13.64 -0.83 -3.61
N VAL A 282 13.11 -1.51 -2.59
CA VAL A 282 11.98 -2.45 -2.72
C VAL A 282 10.73 -1.74 -3.23
N CYS A 283 10.47 -0.50 -2.74
CA CYS A 283 9.30 0.29 -3.13
C CYS A 283 9.49 1.00 -4.48
N GLY A 284 10.70 1.03 -5.04
CA GLY A 284 11.00 1.78 -6.27
C GLY A 284 10.90 3.30 -6.12
N VAL A 285 10.95 3.83 -4.90
CA VAL A 285 10.86 5.27 -4.61
C VAL A 285 12.24 5.78 -4.20
N PRO A 286 12.75 6.85 -4.80
CA PRO A 286 14.01 7.47 -4.39
C PRO A 286 14.04 7.79 -2.88
N ALA A 287 15.13 7.43 -2.20
CA ALA A 287 15.25 7.50 -0.75
C ALA A 287 15.03 8.91 -0.18
N TYR A 288 15.47 9.94 -0.90
CA TYR A 288 15.28 11.33 -0.47
C TYR A 288 13.81 11.75 -0.39
N LEU A 289 12.91 11.18 -1.23
CA LEU A 289 11.47 11.41 -1.16
C LEU A 289 10.81 10.76 0.07
N LEU A 290 11.48 9.79 0.64
CA LEU A 290 11.07 9.11 1.88
C LEU A 290 11.73 9.73 3.13
N ASN A 291 12.37 10.89 3.00
CA ASN A 291 13.13 11.57 4.06
C ASN A 291 14.29 10.73 4.63
N ILE A 292 14.87 9.85 3.81
CA ILE A 292 16.06 9.09 4.19
C ILE A 292 17.28 9.91 3.77
N SER A 293 18.20 10.18 4.71
CA SER A 293 19.42 10.91 4.42
C SER A 293 20.32 10.13 3.46
N VAL A 294 20.61 10.69 2.31
CA VAL A 294 21.49 10.10 1.26
C VAL A 294 22.62 11.09 0.96
N GLY A 295 23.43 11.41 1.95
CA GLY A 295 24.53 12.36 1.76
C GLY A 295 24.05 13.76 1.37
N SER A 296 24.81 14.45 0.51
CA SER A 296 24.57 15.86 0.13
C SER A 296 23.59 16.07 -1.03
N TYR A 297 22.63 15.19 -1.25
CA TYR A 297 21.55 15.44 -2.20
C TYR A 297 20.57 16.51 -1.65
N ALA A 298 20.93 17.77 -1.82
CA ALA A 298 19.99 18.85 -1.63
C ALA A 298 19.21 19.05 -2.94
N TYR A 299 17.94 18.66 -2.95
CA TYR A 299 17.07 18.98 -4.07
C TYR A 299 16.78 20.47 -4.07
N THR A 300 17.14 21.10 -5.17
CA THR A 300 16.92 22.55 -5.37
C THR A 300 15.64 22.81 -6.16
N ASN A 301 15.04 21.79 -6.81
CA ASN A 301 13.90 21.99 -7.69
C ASN A 301 12.75 21.01 -7.36
N SER A 302 11.59 21.56 -6.98
CA SER A 302 10.39 20.77 -6.66
C SER A 302 9.81 20.04 -7.87
N THR A 303 9.97 20.57 -9.07
CA THR A 303 9.50 19.96 -10.33
C THR A 303 10.26 18.68 -10.64
N GLU A 304 11.59 18.69 -10.50
CA GLU A 304 12.41 17.47 -10.71
C GLU A 304 12.03 16.38 -9.70
N ALA A 305 11.79 16.74 -8.44
CA ALA A 305 11.36 15.78 -7.43
C ALA A 305 10.00 15.15 -7.75
N ARG A 306 9.05 15.91 -8.33
CA ARG A 306 7.77 15.38 -8.81
C ARG A 306 7.95 14.47 -10.02
N GLN A 307 8.80 14.85 -10.97
CA GLN A 307 9.13 14.05 -12.15
C GLN A 307 9.78 12.72 -11.77
N ASP A 308 10.72 12.72 -10.82
CA ASP A 308 11.36 11.52 -10.32
C ASP A 308 10.35 10.60 -9.62
N LEU A 309 9.49 11.15 -8.77
CA LEU A 309 8.45 10.38 -8.12
C LEU A 309 7.50 9.74 -9.13
N TRP A 310 7.12 10.50 -10.15
CA TRP A 310 6.29 9.98 -11.23
C TRP A 310 7.01 8.87 -11.99
N THR A 311 8.20 9.13 -12.46
CA THR A 311 8.95 8.22 -13.34
C THR A 311 9.30 6.90 -12.67
N PHE A 312 9.76 6.95 -11.42
CA PHE A 312 10.26 5.77 -10.72
C PHE A 312 9.21 5.09 -9.84
N GLY A 313 8.31 5.85 -9.22
CA GLY A 313 7.35 5.30 -8.26
C GLY A 313 5.95 5.07 -8.81
N CYS A 314 5.42 6.01 -9.62
CA CYS A 314 4.01 6.03 -9.97
C CYS A 314 3.69 5.45 -11.34
N LYS A 315 4.54 5.71 -12.35
CA LYS A 315 4.25 5.47 -13.77
C LYS A 315 3.78 4.06 -14.07
N GLN A 316 4.49 3.05 -13.59
CA GLN A 316 4.14 1.65 -13.87
C GLN A 316 2.76 1.28 -13.31
N ILE A 317 2.45 1.72 -12.10
CA ILE A 317 1.14 1.44 -11.46
C ILE A 317 0.03 2.20 -12.18
N ALA A 318 0.27 3.46 -12.53
CA ALA A 318 -0.67 4.29 -13.26
C ALA A 318 -0.97 3.71 -14.66
N GLU A 319 0.05 3.30 -15.40
CA GLU A 319 -0.11 2.63 -16.70
C GLU A 319 -0.87 1.30 -16.60
N CYS A 320 -0.58 0.50 -15.56
CA CYS A 320 -1.35 -0.72 -15.32
C CYS A 320 -2.84 -0.43 -15.15
N ILE A 321 -3.19 0.63 -14.40
CA ILE A 321 -4.58 1.05 -14.20
C ILE A 321 -5.20 1.53 -15.51
N THR A 322 -4.56 2.47 -16.20
CA THR A 322 -5.11 3.10 -17.41
C THR A 322 -5.23 2.13 -18.57
N GLN A 323 -4.24 1.27 -18.81
CA GLN A 323 -4.29 0.24 -19.85
C GLN A 323 -5.37 -0.81 -19.57
N THR A 324 -5.55 -1.21 -18.31
CA THR A 324 -6.64 -2.13 -17.95
C THR A 324 -8.01 -1.48 -18.14
N LEU A 325 -8.17 -0.21 -17.77
CA LEU A 325 -9.41 0.53 -17.98
C LEU A 325 -9.71 0.84 -19.45
N SER A 326 -8.69 0.89 -20.30
CA SER A 326 -8.81 1.07 -21.75
C SER A 326 -9.12 -0.23 -22.49
N ALA A 327 -9.15 -1.37 -21.79
CA ALA A 327 -9.42 -2.66 -22.42
C ALA A 327 -10.88 -2.77 -22.94
N ASN A 328 -11.06 -3.57 -23.98
CA ASN A 328 -12.35 -3.70 -24.70
C ASN A 328 -13.51 -4.28 -23.87
N ASN A 329 -13.24 -4.87 -22.72
CA ASN A 329 -14.26 -5.33 -21.78
C ASN A 329 -14.75 -4.19 -20.84
N VAL A 330 -14.03 -3.07 -20.79
CA VAL A 330 -14.35 -1.89 -19.97
C VAL A 330 -14.81 -0.73 -20.85
N LEU A 331 -14.09 -0.50 -21.94
CA LEU A 331 -14.39 0.56 -22.93
C LEU A 331 -14.52 0.01 -24.34
N PRO A 332 -15.20 0.74 -25.25
CA PRO A 332 -15.21 0.43 -26.67
C PRO A 332 -13.79 0.45 -27.26
N ASN A 333 -13.57 -0.37 -28.29
CA ASN A 333 -12.30 -0.40 -28.99
C ASN A 333 -11.93 0.99 -29.54
N GLY A 334 -10.65 1.36 -29.40
CA GLY A 334 -10.12 2.66 -29.83
C GLY A 334 -10.37 3.80 -28.82
N THR A 335 -10.96 3.50 -27.66
CA THR A 335 -11.11 4.49 -26.57
C THR A 335 -10.09 4.22 -25.48
N CYS A 336 -9.35 5.24 -25.10
CA CYS A 336 -8.31 5.16 -24.09
C CYS A 336 -8.61 6.04 -22.88
N VAL A 337 -8.05 5.66 -21.74
CA VAL A 337 -8.08 6.42 -20.49
C VAL A 337 -6.66 6.75 -20.07
N GLU A 338 -6.46 7.95 -19.59
CA GLU A 338 -5.18 8.45 -19.11
C GLU A 338 -5.35 9.27 -17.83
N PHE A 339 -4.33 9.29 -16.98
CA PHE A 339 -4.25 10.24 -15.87
C PHE A 339 -3.78 11.61 -16.37
N ASP A 340 -4.35 12.67 -15.84
CA ASP A 340 -3.93 14.05 -16.08
C ASP A 340 -2.63 14.35 -15.35
N ILE A 341 -1.51 14.09 -16.04
CA ILE A 341 -0.16 14.22 -15.48
C ILE A 341 0.29 15.68 -15.46
N ASP A 342 -0.14 16.47 -16.47
CA ASP A 342 0.28 17.85 -16.65
C ASP A 342 -0.12 18.71 -15.45
N ASP A 343 -1.35 18.50 -14.96
CA ASP A 343 -1.87 19.15 -13.76
C ASP A 343 -1.02 18.84 -12.48
N PHE A 344 -0.39 17.68 -12.44
CA PHE A 344 0.50 17.28 -11.33
C PHE A 344 1.92 17.86 -11.45
N ILE A 345 2.49 17.87 -12.65
CA ILE A 345 3.86 18.35 -12.88
C ILE A 345 3.90 19.88 -12.90
N ASP A 346 2.99 20.50 -13.63
CA ASP A 346 3.00 21.94 -13.94
C ASP A 346 2.00 22.76 -13.10
N GLY A 347 1.13 22.14 -12.33
CA GLY A 347 0.02 22.79 -11.63
C GLY A 347 0.37 24.00 -10.76
N ASP A 348 1.56 24.04 -10.18
CA ASP A 348 2.04 25.21 -9.42
C ASP A 348 2.55 26.35 -10.31
N LEU A 349 2.99 26.06 -11.52
CA LEU A 349 3.50 27.07 -12.45
C LEU A 349 2.37 27.82 -13.14
N MET A 350 1.29 27.13 -13.50
CA MET A 350 0.07 27.73 -14.05
C MET A 350 -0.64 28.61 -13.03
N GLU A 351 -0.77 28.16 -11.77
CA GLU A 351 -1.38 28.98 -10.71
C GLU A 351 -0.58 30.25 -10.39
N GLN A 352 0.73 30.23 -10.59
CA GLN A 352 1.57 31.44 -10.44
C GLN A 352 1.48 32.37 -11.66
N SER A 353 1.37 31.84 -12.88
CA SER A 353 1.19 32.67 -14.09
C SER A 353 -0.18 33.35 -14.10
N ASP A 354 -1.26 32.64 -13.75
CA ASP A 354 -2.61 33.19 -13.67
C ASP A 354 -2.74 34.27 -12.56
N LYS A 355 -2.01 34.12 -11.45
CA LYS A 355 -1.95 35.15 -10.40
C LYS A 355 -1.13 36.38 -10.83
N MET A 356 -0.18 36.23 -11.76
CA MET A 356 0.56 37.34 -12.33
C MET A 356 -0.20 38.11 -13.44
N GLU A 357 -1.13 37.42 -14.14
CA GLU A 357 -1.99 38.01 -15.18
C GLU A 357 -3.25 38.70 -14.65
N MET A 358 -3.58 38.57 -13.37
CA MET A 358 -4.72 39.32 -12.82
C MET A 358 -4.45 40.83 -12.90
N PRO A 359 -5.23 41.61 -13.63
CA PRO A 359 -5.09 43.06 -13.71
C PRO A 359 -5.27 43.63 -12.29
N GLN A 360 -4.27 44.39 -11.84
CA GLN A 360 -4.38 45.11 -10.58
C GLN A 360 -5.64 46.00 -10.61
N PRO A 361 -6.46 45.99 -9.56
CA PRO A 361 -7.60 46.90 -9.49
C PRO A 361 -7.07 48.36 -9.65
N PRO A 362 -7.80 49.21 -10.39
CA PRO A 362 -7.35 50.57 -10.63
C PRO A 362 -7.06 51.27 -9.31
N ARG A 363 -5.85 51.78 -9.15
CA ARG A 363 -5.48 52.62 -8.00
C ARG A 363 -6.43 53.81 -7.94
N ASN A 364 -7.22 53.86 -6.90
CA ASN A 364 -8.09 54.97 -6.61
C ASN A 364 -7.22 56.20 -6.30
N ASN A 365 -6.97 57.03 -7.32
CA ASN A 365 -6.33 58.32 -7.12
C ASN A 365 -7.30 59.17 -6.32
N GLY A 366 -7.03 59.27 -5.02
CA GLY A 366 -7.79 60.09 -4.09
C GLY A 366 -7.98 61.50 -4.61
N VAL A 367 -9.24 61.87 -4.78
CA VAL A 367 -9.64 63.26 -4.94
C VAL A 367 -9.35 63.96 -3.62
N PRO A 368 -8.56 65.07 -3.58
CA PRO A 368 -8.36 65.81 -2.37
C PRO A 368 -9.69 66.50 -1.99
N TYR A 369 -10.16 66.27 -0.79
CA TYR A 369 -11.21 67.09 -0.18
C TYR A 369 -10.67 68.50 0.02
N SER A 370 -11.20 69.43 -0.75
CA SER A 370 -11.06 70.85 -0.48
C SER A 370 -12.06 71.22 0.62
N SER A 371 -11.49 71.87 1.64
CA SER A 371 -12.05 72.60 2.77
C SER A 371 -13.52 73.05 2.66
#